data_b4d114fec6583f75edcd304da8138422
#
_entry.id   b4d114fec6583f75edcd304da8138422
#
_cell.length_a   1.000
_cell.length_b   1.000
_cell.length_c   1.000
_cell.angle_alpha   90.00
_cell.angle_beta   90.00
_cell.angle_gamma   90.00
#
_symmetry.space_group_name_H-M   'P 1'
#
loop_
_entity.id
_entity.type
_entity.pdbx_description
1 polymer ?
#
loop_
_entity_poly.entity_id
_entity_poly.type
_entity_poly.pdbx_seq_one_letter_code
_entity_poly.pdbx_strand_id
1 'polypeptide(L)'
;VTVGGIVGGVSRRYTRSGELMLIFQLEDLEGSVEVICFPRTTSEHGHRVRPDAVLVVAGRVDQRGDGVKLVAQSLAEPDLSSGPVVRLQVPSAKMSRDLAGRLRDVLANHPGVAPVYLHLTGEQETVVRLGDDYRVEPRIALYAELRELLGPSGILR
;
A
#
# COMPACT_ATOMS: atom_id res chain seq x y z
N VAL A 1 -11.50 9.17 3.99
CA VAL A 1 -11.16 7.77 3.66
C VAL A 1 -10.10 7.73 2.58
N THR A 2 -9.38 6.60 2.50
CA THR A 2 -8.43 6.31 1.42
C THR A 2 -8.79 4.93 0.86
N VAL A 3 -8.93 4.84 -0.46
CA VAL A 3 -9.34 3.62 -1.18
C VAL A 3 -8.38 3.39 -2.34
N GLY A 4 -7.99 2.14 -2.57
CA GLY A 4 -7.20 1.72 -3.72
C GLY A 4 -8.03 0.89 -4.69
N GLY A 5 -7.73 0.98 -5.99
CA GLY A 5 -8.44 0.19 -6.99
C GLY A 5 -7.97 0.46 -8.41
N ILE A 6 -8.61 -0.20 -9.36
CA ILE A 6 -8.39 -0.03 -10.79
C ILE A 6 -9.44 0.95 -11.34
N VAL A 7 -8.98 1.86 -12.19
CA VAL A 7 -9.86 2.85 -12.83
C VAL A 7 -10.65 2.17 -13.95
N GLY A 8 -11.97 2.10 -13.76
CA GLY A 8 -12.94 1.72 -14.78
C GLY A 8 -13.35 2.91 -15.65
N GLY A 9 -14.59 2.87 -16.16
CA GLY A 9 -15.14 3.86 -17.06
C GLY A 9 -14.90 5.31 -16.64
N VAL A 10 -14.21 6.09 -17.49
CA VAL A 10 -13.88 7.49 -17.24
C VAL A 10 -14.81 8.40 -18.05
N SER A 11 -15.46 9.33 -17.35
CA SER A 11 -16.33 10.36 -17.94
C SER A 11 -15.76 11.75 -17.69
N ARG A 12 -15.74 12.57 -18.73
CA ARG A 12 -15.38 13.99 -18.65
C ARG A 12 -16.65 14.82 -18.59
N ARG A 13 -16.71 15.71 -17.62
CA ARG A 13 -17.83 16.64 -17.45
C ARG A 13 -17.29 18.06 -17.32
N TYR A 14 -18.12 19.03 -17.62
CA TYR A 14 -17.80 20.44 -17.44
C TYR A 14 -18.78 21.05 -16.42
N THR A 15 -18.24 21.86 -15.53
CA THR A 15 -19.06 22.65 -14.60
C THR A 15 -19.81 23.74 -15.36
N ARG A 16 -20.74 24.43 -14.69
CA ARG A 16 -21.41 25.59 -15.28
C ARG A 16 -20.45 26.74 -15.64
N SER A 17 -19.31 26.81 -14.94
CA SER A 17 -18.21 27.76 -15.23
C SER A 17 -17.28 27.30 -16.36
N GLY A 18 -17.54 26.13 -16.98
CA GLY A 18 -16.72 25.60 -18.07
C GLY A 18 -15.44 24.87 -17.66
N GLU A 19 -15.27 24.61 -16.36
CA GLU A 19 -14.10 23.91 -15.84
C GLU A 19 -14.28 22.40 -15.93
N LEU A 20 -13.20 21.68 -16.27
CA LEU A 20 -13.22 20.23 -16.41
C LEU A 20 -13.29 19.53 -15.04
N MET A 21 -14.17 18.56 -14.93
CA MET A 21 -14.22 17.58 -13.84
C MET A 21 -14.22 16.16 -14.42
N LEU A 22 -13.68 15.21 -13.65
CA LEU A 22 -13.64 13.80 -14.02
C LEU A 22 -14.55 12.99 -13.08
N ILE A 23 -15.23 12.01 -13.67
CA ILE A 23 -16.00 10.99 -12.94
C ILE A 23 -15.54 9.64 -13.45
N PHE A 24 -15.20 8.72 -12.56
CA PHE A 24 -14.78 7.37 -12.93
C PHE A 24 -15.20 6.34 -11.87
N GLN A 25 -15.23 5.08 -12.26
CA GLN A 25 -15.38 3.97 -11.33
C GLN A 25 -14.01 3.56 -10.80
N LEU A 26 -13.91 3.36 -9.50
CA LEU A 26 -12.75 2.74 -8.86
C LEU A 26 -13.19 1.37 -8.37
N GLU A 27 -12.56 0.32 -8.87
CA GLU A 27 -12.95 -1.07 -8.67
C GLU A 27 -11.85 -1.84 -7.95
N ASP A 28 -12.23 -2.69 -7.01
CA ASP A 28 -11.36 -3.67 -6.36
C ASP A 28 -12.02 -5.06 -6.33
N LEU A 29 -11.45 -6.01 -5.55
CA LEU A 29 -11.98 -7.37 -5.45
C LEU A 29 -13.31 -7.45 -4.66
N GLU A 30 -13.68 -6.41 -3.92
CA GLU A 30 -14.86 -6.38 -3.07
C GLU A 30 -16.02 -5.60 -3.71
N GLY A 31 -15.72 -4.68 -4.64
CA GLY A 31 -16.75 -3.89 -5.31
C GLY A 31 -16.23 -2.70 -6.09
N SER A 32 -17.13 -1.74 -6.33
CA SER A 32 -16.80 -0.52 -7.04
C SER A 32 -17.43 0.71 -6.39
N VAL A 33 -16.78 1.86 -6.55
CA VAL A 33 -17.28 3.15 -6.10
C VAL A 33 -17.10 4.21 -7.17
N GLU A 34 -18.12 5.05 -7.37
CA GLU A 34 -18.01 6.21 -8.25
C GLU A 34 -17.15 7.31 -7.57
N VAL A 35 -16.10 7.73 -8.26
CA VAL A 35 -15.20 8.79 -7.81
C VAL A 35 -15.45 10.05 -8.60
N ILE A 36 -15.60 11.17 -7.90
CA ILE A 36 -15.78 12.49 -8.48
C ILE A 36 -14.57 13.36 -8.18
N CYS A 37 -13.88 13.80 -9.23
CA CYS A 37 -12.80 14.78 -9.17
C CYS A 37 -13.32 16.15 -9.61
N PHE A 38 -13.48 17.06 -8.68
CA PHE A 38 -13.83 18.45 -8.98
C PHE A 38 -12.66 19.17 -9.70
N PRO A 39 -12.88 20.34 -10.31
CA PRO A 39 -11.90 21.01 -11.17
C PRO A 39 -10.51 21.16 -10.56
N ARG A 40 -10.40 21.54 -9.29
CA ARG A 40 -9.12 21.67 -8.61
C ARG A 40 -8.37 20.33 -8.58
N THR A 41 -9.01 19.28 -8.12
CA THR A 41 -8.42 17.93 -8.05
C THR A 41 -8.12 17.40 -9.46
N THR A 42 -8.99 17.71 -10.43
CA THR A 42 -8.78 17.34 -11.83
C THR A 42 -7.56 18.03 -12.43
N SER A 43 -7.35 19.31 -12.17
CA SER A 43 -6.20 20.06 -12.65
C SER A 43 -4.88 19.55 -12.06
N GLU A 44 -4.87 19.19 -10.78
CA GLU A 44 -3.68 18.73 -10.08
C GLU A 44 -3.34 17.25 -10.37
N HIS A 45 -4.36 16.39 -10.49
CA HIS A 45 -4.18 14.93 -10.52
C HIS A 45 -4.82 14.23 -11.73
N GLY A 46 -5.62 14.93 -12.53
CA GLY A 46 -6.42 14.32 -13.60
C GLY A 46 -5.61 13.57 -14.67
N HIS A 47 -4.33 13.90 -14.85
CA HIS A 47 -3.42 13.20 -15.76
C HIS A 47 -3.18 11.72 -15.39
N ARG A 48 -3.43 11.34 -14.12
CA ARG A 48 -3.32 9.97 -13.61
C ARG A 48 -4.56 9.14 -13.91
N VAL A 49 -5.71 9.78 -14.14
CA VAL A 49 -6.98 9.10 -14.38
C VAL A 49 -7.02 8.58 -15.80
N ARG A 50 -6.67 7.32 -15.97
CA ARG A 50 -6.66 6.61 -17.25
C ARG A 50 -7.36 5.26 -17.05
N PRO A 51 -8.09 4.73 -18.04
CA PRO A 51 -8.60 3.36 -17.95
C PRO A 51 -7.49 2.38 -17.58
N ASP A 52 -7.81 1.42 -16.72
CA ASP A 52 -6.94 0.37 -16.19
C ASP A 52 -5.76 0.86 -15.31
N ALA A 53 -5.69 2.16 -15.01
CA ALA A 53 -4.70 2.66 -14.06
C ALA A 53 -5.05 2.19 -12.65
N VAL A 54 -4.03 1.79 -11.87
CA VAL A 54 -4.18 1.52 -10.45
C VAL A 54 -3.96 2.82 -9.68
N LEU A 55 -4.97 3.25 -8.92
CA LEU A 55 -4.91 4.48 -8.16
C LEU A 55 -5.23 4.25 -6.68
N VAL A 56 -4.59 5.06 -5.84
CA VAL A 56 -4.98 5.31 -4.44
C VAL A 56 -5.65 6.67 -4.40
N VAL A 57 -6.90 6.70 -3.99
CA VAL A 57 -7.74 7.91 -3.92
C VAL A 57 -8.01 8.24 -2.46
N ALA A 58 -7.54 9.38 -2.00
CA ALA A 58 -7.95 9.93 -0.72
C ALA A 58 -9.06 10.96 -0.94
N GLY A 59 -10.12 10.86 -0.13
CA GLY A 59 -11.28 11.71 -0.33
C GLY A 59 -12.32 11.61 0.79
N ARG A 60 -13.44 12.25 0.54
CA ARG A 60 -14.61 12.26 1.42
C ARG A 60 -15.75 11.47 0.80
N VAL A 61 -16.36 10.61 1.60
CA VAL A 61 -17.59 9.89 1.22
C VAL A 61 -18.74 10.87 1.13
N ASP A 62 -19.48 10.84 0.03
CA ASP A 62 -20.76 11.54 -0.15
C ASP A 62 -21.87 10.51 -0.32
N GLN A 63 -22.85 10.59 0.56
CA GLN A 63 -24.02 9.69 0.58
C GLN A 63 -25.31 10.44 0.19
N ARG A 64 -25.19 11.64 -0.38
CA ARG A 64 -26.34 12.42 -0.84
C ARG A 64 -26.78 11.93 -2.22
N GLY A 65 -27.97 11.37 -2.31
CA GLY A 65 -28.56 10.84 -3.56
C GLY A 65 -28.53 9.33 -3.64
N ASP A 66 -28.62 8.81 -4.86
CA ASP A 66 -28.67 7.37 -5.13
C ASP A 66 -27.26 6.76 -5.07
N GLY A 67 -26.89 6.24 -3.91
CA GLY A 67 -25.65 5.50 -3.72
C GLY A 67 -24.52 6.26 -3.04
N VAL A 68 -23.44 5.52 -2.77
CA VAL A 68 -22.23 6.05 -2.15
C VAL A 68 -21.26 6.52 -3.23
N LYS A 69 -20.75 7.73 -3.09
CA LYS A 69 -19.76 8.33 -3.99
C LYS A 69 -18.54 8.79 -3.20
N LEU A 70 -17.39 8.82 -3.83
CA LEU A 70 -16.16 9.33 -3.26
C LEU A 70 -15.78 10.65 -3.93
N VAL A 71 -15.80 11.73 -3.18
CA VAL A 71 -15.29 13.03 -3.64
C VAL A 71 -13.78 13.06 -3.40
N ALA A 72 -13.01 12.96 -4.47
CA ALA A 72 -11.55 12.90 -4.40
C ALA A 72 -10.95 14.25 -3.99
N GLN A 73 -9.97 14.18 -3.09
CA GLN A 73 -9.13 15.30 -2.67
C GLN A 73 -7.71 15.16 -3.23
N SER A 74 -7.21 13.91 -3.32
CA SER A 74 -5.95 13.60 -3.96
C SER A 74 -5.98 12.22 -4.60
N LEU A 75 -5.15 12.05 -5.64
CA LEU A 75 -4.94 10.77 -6.33
C LEU A 75 -3.44 10.51 -6.44
N ALA A 76 -3.03 9.28 -6.16
CA ALA A 76 -1.67 8.82 -6.31
C ALA A 76 -1.64 7.49 -7.07
N GLU A 77 -0.65 7.30 -7.92
CA GLU A 77 -0.32 5.97 -8.43
C GLU A 77 0.47 5.24 -7.33
N PRO A 78 0.05 4.05 -6.90
CA PRO A 78 0.85 3.29 -5.95
C PRO A 78 2.17 2.90 -6.63
N ASP A 79 3.26 2.94 -5.88
CA ASP A 79 4.54 2.42 -6.37
C ASP A 79 4.48 0.89 -6.42
N LEU A 80 3.98 0.37 -7.54
CA LEU A 80 3.92 -1.07 -7.82
C LEU A 80 5.28 -1.64 -8.25
N SER A 81 6.28 -0.78 -8.48
CA SER A 81 7.64 -1.21 -8.82
C SER A 81 8.37 -1.76 -7.59
N SER A 82 8.00 -1.31 -6.42
CA SER A 82 8.35 -1.95 -5.16
C SER A 82 7.34 -3.09 -4.92
N GLY A 83 7.65 -4.28 -5.38
CA GLY A 83 6.91 -5.50 -5.02
C GLY A 83 6.70 -5.62 -3.51
N PRO A 84 5.99 -6.63 -3.03
CA PRO A 84 5.75 -6.80 -1.60
C PRO A 84 7.06 -6.72 -0.83
N VAL A 85 7.07 -5.91 0.23
CA VAL A 85 8.24 -5.70 1.10
C VAL A 85 7.91 -6.26 2.47
N VAL A 86 8.83 -7.03 3.04
CA VAL A 86 8.69 -7.51 4.42
C VAL A 86 9.49 -6.59 5.35
N ARG A 87 8.82 -5.98 6.32
CA ARG A 87 9.43 -5.14 7.34
C ARG A 87 9.32 -5.79 8.70
N LEU A 88 10.47 -6.01 9.33
CA LEU A 88 10.57 -6.62 10.65
C LEU A 88 11.07 -5.58 11.64
N GLN A 89 10.60 -5.66 12.88
CA GLN A 89 11.05 -4.80 13.97
C GLN A 89 11.56 -5.65 15.13
N VAL A 90 12.77 -5.34 15.57
CA VAL A 90 13.41 -6.01 16.72
C VAL A 90 14.08 -4.97 17.59
N PRO A 91 13.82 -4.96 18.91
CA PRO A 91 14.60 -4.13 19.84
C PRO A 91 16.07 -4.51 19.77
N SER A 92 16.96 -3.52 19.63
CA SER A 92 18.42 -3.75 19.51
C SER A 92 18.96 -4.58 20.67
N ALA A 93 18.43 -4.37 21.89
CA ALA A 93 18.80 -5.12 23.07
C ALA A 93 18.43 -6.61 23.02
N LYS A 94 17.47 -7.00 22.17
CA LYS A 94 17.05 -8.40 21.97
C LYS A 94 17.79 -9.07 20.80
N MET A 95 18.50 -8.30 19.98
CA MET A 95 19.23 -8.84 18.84
C MET A 95 20.48 -9.60 19.34
N SER A 96 20.42 -10.91 19.31
CA SER A 96 21.49 -11.84 19.65
C SER A 96 21.92 -12.64 18.43
N ARG A 97 23.09 -13.30 18.50
CA ARG A 97 23.54 -14.22 17.44
C ARG A 97 22.56 -15.38 17.24
N ASP A 98 21.96 -15.87 18.31
CA ASP A 98 20.97 -16.94 18.25
C ASP A 98 19.70 -16.47 17.51
N LEU A 99 19.15 -15.32 17.89
CA LEU A 99 17.98 -14.74 17.21
C LEU A 99 18.28 -14.46 15.75
N ALA A 100 19.43 -13.91 15.43
CA ALA A 100 19.86 -13.67 14.04
C ALA A 100 19.98 -14.97 13.23
N GLY A 101 20.51 -16.03 13.85
CA GLY A 101 20.58 -17.36 13.22
C GLY A 101 19.20 -17.93 12.91
N ARG A 102 18.30 -17.92 13.89
CA ARG A 102 16.93 -18.41 13.73
C ARG A 102 16.14 -17.58 12.72
N LEU A 103 16.30 -16.26 12.73
CA LEU A 103 15.69 -15.38 11.72
C LEU A 103 16.17 -15.71 10.31
N ARG A 104 17.49 -15.90 10.15
CA ARG A 104 18.08 -16.32 8.88
C ARG A 104 17.45 -17.64 8.38
N ASP A 105 17.32 -18.62 9.27
CA ASP A 105 16.78 -19.94 8.92
C ASP A 105 15.32 -19.84 8.49
N VAL A 106 14.50 -19.05 9.21
CA VAL A 106 13.11 -18.76 8.80
C VAL A 106 13.04 -18.12 7.43
N LEU A 107 13.85 -17.08 7.16
CA LEU A 107 13.85 -16.42 5.85
C LEU A 107 14.31 -17.36 4.73
N ALA A 108 15.32 -18.18 4.99
CA ALA A 108 15.84 -19.15 4.02
C ALA A 108 14.84 -20.26 3.65
N ASN A 109 13.90 -20.59 4.55
CA ASN A 109 12.84 -21.56 4.31
C ASN A 109 11.71 -21.01 3.40
N HIS A 110 11.66 -19.70 3.18
CA HIS A 110 10.62 -19.03 2.39
C HIS A 110 11.21 -18.18 1.27
N PRO A 111 12.03 -18.73 0.37
CA PRO A 111 12.69 -17.96 -0.69
C PRO A 111 11.68 -17.32 -1.64
N GLY A 112 11.96 -16.09 -2.09
CA GLY A 112 11.08 -15.35 -2.98
C GLY A 112 11.70 -14.07 -3.52
N VAL A 113 10.86 -13.10 -3.88
CA VAL A 113 11.29 -11.85 -4.54
C VAL A 113 11.21 -10.63 -3.64
N ALA A 114 10.47 -10.71 -2.52
CA ALA A 114 10.25 -9.59 -1.62
C ALA A 114 11.50 -9.29 -0.79
N PRO A 115 12.04 -8.06 -0.84
CA PRO A 115 13.14 -7.66 0.03
C PRO A 115 12.68 -7.58 1.49
N VAL A 116 13.61 -7.87 2.39
CA VAL A 116 13.38 -7.80 3.84
C VAL A 116 14.15 -6.62 4.43
N TYR A 117 13.45 -5.80 5.20
CA TYR A 117 14.01 -4.71 5.99
C TYR A 117 13.87 -5.01 7.47
N LEU A 118 14.96 -4.85 8.20
CA LEU A 118 15.02 -5.05 9.64
C LEU A 118 15.19 -3.70 10.34
N HIS A 119 14.19 -3.29 11.08
CA HIS A 119 14.19 -2.13 11.94
C HIS A 119 14.69 -2.51 13.33
N LEU A 120 15.88 -2.07 13.68
CA LEU A 120 16.45 -2.22 15.01
C LEU A 120 16.05 -1.00 15.84
N THR A 121 15.21 -1.21 16.84
CA THR A 121 14.72 -0.12 17.70
C THR A 121 15.49 -0.03 19.00
N GLY A 122 15.80 1.20 19.44
CA GLY A 122 16.57 1.48 20.64
C GLY A 122 16.73 3.00 20.81
N GLU A 123 17.84 3.46 21.38
CA GLU A 123 18.15 4.88 21.49
C GLU A 123 18.24 5.57 20.12
N GLN A 124 18.71 4.82 19.12
CA GLN A 124 18.66 5.22 17.72
C GLN A 124 18.00 4.10 16.91
N GLU A 125 17.07 4.48 16.05
CA GLU A 125 16.49 3.55 15.11
C GLU A 125 17.45 3.31 13.93
N THR A 126 17.74 2.05 13.64
CA THR A 126 18.57 1.66 12.49
C THR A 126 17.77 0.74 11.59
N VAL A 127 17.70 1.07 10.31
CA VAL A 127 17.03 0.23 9.31
C VAL A 127 18.10 -0.45 8.46
N VAL A 128 18.09 -1.77 8.45
CA VAL A 128 19.00 -2.60 7.67
C VAL A 128 18.21 -3.31 6.57
N ARG A 129 18.54 -3.06 5.30
CA ARG A 129 18.07 -3.91 4.21
C ARG A 129 18.92 -5.17 4.20
N LEU A 130 18.29 -6.33 4.29
CA LEU A 130 19.00 -7.61 4.18
C LEU A 130 19.43 -7.85 2.72
N GLY A 131 20.50 -8.64 2.54
CA GLY A 131 21.01 -9.00 1.22
C GLY A 131 19.98 -9.73 0.36
N ASP A 132 20.23 -9.80 -0.93
CA ASP A 132 19.27 -10.41 -1.88
C ASP A 132 19.07 -11.92 -1.66
N ASP A 133 20.01 -12.60 -1.00
CA ASP A 133 19.88 -13.99 -0.57
C ASP A 133 18.78 -14.20 0.50
N TYR A 134 18.31 -13.12 1.12
CA TYR A 134 17.22 -13.12 2.13
C TYR A 134 15.91 -12.58 1.61
N ARG A 135 15.74 -12.52 0.29
CA ARG A 135 14.43 -12.21 -0.30
C ARG A 135 13.47 -13.35 -0.06
N VAL A 136 12.23 -13.02 0.26
CA VAL A 136 11.22 -13.99 0.70
C VAL A 136 9.94 -13.93 -0.13
N GLU A 137 9.16 -15.00 -0.06
CA GLU A 137 7.77 -15.03 -0.54
C GLU A 137 6.84 -14.69 0.64
N PRO A 138 6.16 -13.53 0.66
CA PRO A 138 5.36 -13.07 1.79
C PRO A 138 4.01 -13.79 1.88
N ARG A 139 4.04 -15.06 2.26
CA ARG A 139 2.86 -15.92 2.48
C ARG A 139 2.51 -16.01 3.96
N ILE A 140 1.31 -16.50 4.24
CA ILE A 140 0.79 -16.68 5.61
C ILE A 140 1.74 -17.51 6.47
N ALA A 141 2.37 -18.56 5.90
CA ALA A 141 3.30 -19.44 6.61
C ALA A 141 4.53 -18.64 7.12
N LEU A 142 5.16 -17.83 6.27
CA LEU A 142 6.28 -16.96 6.66
C LEU A 142 5.88 -16.05 7.84
N TYR A 143 4.73 -15.37 7.72
CA TYR A 143 4.27 -14.45 8.76
C TYR A 143 3.92 -15.16 10.08
N ALA A 144 3.47 -16.41 10.03
CA ALA A 144 3.23 -17.23 11.23
C ALA A 144 4.54 -17.52 11.97
N GLU A 145 5.55 -18.02 11.27
CA GLU A 145 6.88 -18.31 11.84
C GLU A 145 7.57 -17.04 12.36
N LEU A 146 7.49 -15.93 11.61
CA LEU A 146 8.03 -14.65 12.07
C LEU A 146 7.33 -14.13 13.33
N ARG A 147 6.02 -14.31 13.46
CA ARG A 147 5.28 -13.94 14.70
C ARG A 147 5.66 -14.81 15.88
N GLU A 148 5.88 -16.10 15.66
CA GLU A 148 6.36 -17.00 16.71
C GLU A 148 7.76 -16.60 17.19
N LEU A 149 8.65 -16.24 16.25
CA LEU A 149 10.03 -15.86 16.57
C LEU A 149 10.15 -14.47 17.20
N LEU A 150 9.47 -13.46 16.65
CA LEU A 150 9.66 -12.04 16.99
C LEU A 150 8.52 -11.48 17.87
N GLY A 151 7.43 -12.21 18.01
CA GLY A 151 6.21 -11.75 18.67
C GLY A 151 5.30 -10.93 17.74
N PRO A 152 4.09 -10.58 18.21
CA PRO A 152 3.07 -9.91 17.37
C PRO A 152 3.47 -8.53 16.89
N SER A 153 4.35 -7.81 17.59
CA SER A 153 4.87 -6.50 17.22
C SER A 153 6.12 -6.56 16.31
N GLY A 154 6.62 -7.76 16.04
CA GLY A 154 7.85 -7.95 15.26
C GLY A 154 7.69 -7.75 13.74
N ILE A 155 6.46 -7.56 13.24
CA ILE A 155 6.15 -7.36 11.83
C ILE A 155 5.48 -6.00 11.68
N LEU A 156 6.10 -5.12 10.89
CA LEU A 156 5.52 -3.82 10.53
C LEU A 156 4.62 -3.98 9.30
N ARG A 157 3.51 -3.23 9.31
CA ARG A 157 2.56 -3.15 8.19
C ARG A 157 2.92 -2.02 7.25
#